data_d4ba3fbe4e513f54345246363504dd6b
#
_entry.id   d4ba3fbe4e513f54345246363504dd6b
#
_cell.length_a   1.000
_cell.length_b   1.000
_cell.length_c   1.000
_cell.angle_alpha   90.00
_cell.angle_beta   90.00
_cell.angle_gamma   90.00
#
_symmetry.space_group_name_H-M   'P 1'
#
loop_
_entity.id
_entity.type
_entity.pdbx_description
1 polymer ?
#
loop_
_entity_poly.entity_id
_entity_poly.type
_entity_poly.pdbx_seq_one_letter_code
_entity_poly.pdbx_strand_id
1 'polypeptide(L)'
;RGKAMFIKKDFDDITVQVFEEKYRDALNQFELSERQQIYSSLPQTVLDDALKDENRIANVALNKEGKVVGFFVLHRYYQHEGYDTPNNVVYVRSLSVNEKFQGHGYGTKMMMFLPEYVQALFPDFTHLYLVVDAENQSAWNVYERAGFMHTATKEEGPIGKERLYYLDLDSKHVSSLRLKEGEVTYNDDIHVINLLKDDVKVGFIALEQNDNKMNISAIEVNKKNRNEGIAESALRQLPTYIRKQFEDIEVLSITLYGERNELKPLCLNSNFVAIEETEDYTRFEKYINY
;
A
#
# COMPACT_ATOMS: atom_id res chain seq x y z
N ARG A 1 -22.97 9.44 15.38
CA ARG A 1 -23.58 8.66 14.25
C ARG A 1 -23.86 9.52 12.99
N GLY A 2 -24.28 10.81 13.09
CA GLY A 2 -24.68 11.61 11.94
C GLY A 2 -23.54 12.22 11.12
N LYS A 3 -22.37 12.52 11.73
CA LYS A 3 -21.27 13.22 11.06
C LYS A 3 -20.50 12.35 10.05
N ALA A 4 -20.31 11.06 10.34
CA ALA A 4 -19.58 10.14 9.45
C ALA A 4 -20.32 9.88 8.13
N MET A 5 -21.66 9.89 8.14
CA MET A 5 -22.50 9.61 6.96
C MET A 5 -22.42 10.68 5.85
N PHE A 6 -21.90 11.87 6.16
CA PHE A 6 -21.82 13.00 5.23
C PHE A 6 -20.40 13.31 4.77
N ILE A 7 -19.42 12.50 5.18
CA ILE A 7 -18.04 12.73 4.76
C ILE A 7 -17.87 12.41 3.30
N LYS A 8 -17.35 13.38 2.57
CA LYS A 8 -17.04 13.36 1.18
C LYS A 8 -15.70 14.02 0.98
N LYS A 9 -14.79 13.38 0.24
CA LYS A 9 -13.48 13.92 -0.09
C LYS A 9 -13.26 13.92 -1.59
N ASP A 10 -12.85 15.05 -2.13
CA ASP A 10 -12.44 15.22 -3.52
C ASP A 10 -10.92 15.05 -3.63
N PHE A 11 -10.50 14.14 -4.48
CA PHE A 11 -9.09 13.80 -4.69
C PHE A 11 -8.80 13.83 -6.19
N ASP A 12 -8.28 14.95 -6.66
CA ASP A 12 -7.93 15.10 -8.08
C ASP A 12 -9.15 14.84 -8.98
N ASP A 13 -9.20 13.69 -9.67
CA ASP A 13 -10.28 13.33 -10.60
C ASP A 13 -11.28 12.31 -10.02
N ILE A 14 -11.17 12.00 -8.73
CA ILE A 14 -12.14 11.13 -8.05
C ILE A 14 -12.70 11.79 -6.79
N THR A 15 -13.91 11.41 -6.43
CA THR A 15 -14.53 11.73 -5.15
C THR A 15 -14.81 10.45 -4.41
N VAL A 16 -14.40 10.36 -3.15
CA VAL A 16 -14.70 9.23 -2.26
C VAL A 16 -15.68 9.69 -1.20
N GLN A 17 -16.76 8.94 -1.02
CA GLN A 17 -17.80 9.28 -0.05
C GLN A 17 -18.46 8.04 0.53
N VAL A 18 -19.16 8.23 1.64
CA VAL A 18 -20.02 7.21 2.22
C VAL A 18 -21.17 6.92 1.26
N PHE A 19 -21.55 5.64 1.16
CA PHE A 19 -22.67 5.20 0.34
C PHE A 19 -23.96 5.96 0.67
N GLU A 20 -24.70 6.31 -0.38
CA GLU A 20 -26.07 6.83 -0.30
C GLU A 20 -26.99 5.99 -1.20
N GLU A 21 -28.26 5.87 -0.84
CA GLU A 21 -29.22 5.04 -1.58
C GLU A 21 -29.32 5.38 -3.07
N LYS A 22 -29.07 6.63 -3.45
CA LYS A 22 -29.05 7.02 -4.88
C LYS A 22 -28.03 6.28 -5.73
N TYR A 23 -27.03 5.64 -5.10
CA TYR A 23 -25.99 4.87 -5.81
C TYR A 23 -26.26 3.37 -5.86
N ARG A 24 -27.35 2.91 -5.23
CA ARG A 24 -27.66 1.47 -5.19
C ARG A 24 -27.82 0.85 -6.59
N ASP A 25 -28.51 1.52 -7.47
CA ASP A 25 -28.75 1.00 -8.83
C ASP A 25 -27.42 0.86 -9.60
N ALA A 26 -26.52 1.81 -9.45
CA ALA A 26 -25.20 1.74 -10.06
C ALA A 26 -24.37 0.57 -9.50
N LEU A 27 -24.45 0.32 -8.19
CA LEU A 27 -23.76 -0.81 -7.57
C LEU A 27 -24.36 -2.15 -8.00
N ASN A 28 -25.69 -2.22 -8.21
CA ASN A 28 -26.35 -3.43 -8.71
C ASN A 28 -25.93 -3.78 -10.14
N GLN A 29 -25.41 -2.82 -10.90
CA GLN A 29 -24.90 -3.01 -12.26
C GLN A 29 -23.38 -3.20 -12.30
N PHE A 30 -22.75 -3.30 -11.14
CA PHE A 30 -21.29 -3.46 -11.03
C PHE A 30 -20.88 -4.83 -11.58
N GLU A 31 -19.86 -4.82 -12.44
CA GLU A 31 -19.34 -6.04 -13.07
C GLU A 31 -17.87 -6.24 -12.72
N LEU A 32 -17.49 -7.48 -12.48
CA LEU A 32 -16.12 -7.94 -12.31
C LEU A 32 -15.94 -9.18 -13.17
N SER A 33 -14.75 -9.38 -13.75
CA SER A 33 -14.42 -10.61 -14.45
C SER A 33 -14.48 -11.82 -13.50
N GLU A 34 -14.65 -13.03 -14.05
CA GLU A 34 -14.63 -14.26 -13.26
C GLU A 34 -13.37 -14.38 -12.42
N ARG A 35 -12.22 -14.01 -13.00
CA ARG A 35 -10.93 -14.01 -12.29
C ARG A 35 -10.93 -13.04 -11.12
N GLN A 36 -11.46 -11.85 -11.29
CA GLN A 36 -11.53 -10.83 -10.23
C GLN A 36 -12.49 -11.26 -9.12
N GLN A 37 -13.56 -11.98 -9.43
CA GLN A 37 -14.50 -12.49 -8.43
C GLN A 37 -13.90 -13.58 -7.54
N ILE A 38 -12.81 -14.22 -7.96
CA ILE A 38 -12.05 -15.13 -7.10
C ILE A 38 -11.43 -14.35 -5.90
N TYR A 39 -10.95 -13.12 -6.14
CA TYR A 39 -10.25 -12.31 -5.14
C TYR A 39 -11.12 -11.28 -4.46
N SER A 40 -12.25 -10.90 -5.02
CA SER A 40 -13.09 -9.83 -4.51
C SER A 40 -14.59 -10.14 -4.73
N SER A 41 -15.40 -9.67 -3.79
CA SER A 41 -16.86 -9.79 -3.89
C SER A 41 -17.46 -8.63 -4.67
N LEU A 42 -18.52 -8.90 -5.42
CA LEU A 42 -19.33 -7.86 -6.05
C LEU A 42 -19.98 -6.97 -4.99
N PRO A 43 -20.02 -5.63 -5.17
CA PRO A 43 -20.66 -4.73 -4.23
C PRO A 43 -22.09 -5.09 -3.86
N GLN A 44 -22.89 -5.48 -4.83
CA GLN A 44 -24.30 -5.85 -4.62
C GLN A 44 -24.48 -7.07 -3.71
N THR A 45 -23.46 -7.91 -3.58
CA THR A 45 -23.52 -9.10 -2.71
C THR A 45 -23.18 -8.81 -1.25
N VAL A 46 -22.50 -7.71 -0.97
CA VAL A 46 -21.99 -7.37 0.37
C VAL A 46 -22.61 -6.11 0.96
N LEU A 47 -23.27 -5.32 0.15
CA LEU A 47 -23.79 -4.00 0.56
C LEU A 47 -24.78 -4.07 1.72
N ASP A 48 -25.79 -4.93 1.62
CA ASP A 48 -26.85 -4.99 2.63
C ASP A 48 -26.32 -5.45 4.00
N ASP A 49 -25.39 -6.39 4.01
CA ASP A 49 -24.75 -6.83 5.26
C ASP A 49 -23.91 -5.69 5.89
N ALA A 50 -23.20 -4.94 5.05
CA ALA A 50 -22.44 -3.78 5.52
C ALA A 50 -23.36 -2.69 6.09
N LEU A 51 -24.51 -2.43 5.48
CA LEU A 51 -25.46 -1.42 5.95
C LEU A 51 -26.12 -1.79 7.28
N LYS A 52 -26.21 -3.07 7.62
CA LYS A 52 -26.78 -3.57 8.88
C LYS A 52 -25.81 -3.56 10.05
N ASP A 53 -24.49 -3.52 9.77
CA ASP A 53 -23.44 -3.59 10.78
C ASP A 53 -22.94 -2.18 11.13
N GLU A 54 -23.08 -1.80 12.40
CA GLU A 54 -22.66 -0.48 12.85
C GLU A 54 -21.15 -0.23 12.76
N ASN A 55 -20.35 -1.29 12.69
CA ASN A 55 -18.90 -1.22 12.57
C ASN A 55 -18.41 -1.24 11.11
N ARG A 56 -19.33 -1.40 10.17
CA ARG A 56 -19.02 -1.34 8.74
C ARG A 56 -19.57 -0.07 8.12
N ILE A 57 -18.78 0.53 7.24
CA ILE A 57 -19.20 1.67 6.43
C ILE A 57 -18.92 1.34 4.97
N ALA A 58 -19.99 1.31 4.17
CA ALA A 58 -19.89 1.15 2.72
C ALA A 58 -19.55 2.51 2.09
N ASN A 59 -18.68 2.50 1.08
CA ASN A 59 -18.18 3.71 0.43
C ASN A 59 -18.17 3.52 -1.09
N VAL A 60 -18.32 4.63 -1.80
CA VAL A 60 -18.24 4.68 -3.25
C VAL A 60 -17.17 5.67 -3.70
N ALA A 61 -16.56 5.38 -4.83
CA ALA A 61 -15.70 6.32 -5.54
C ALA A 61 -16.41 6.75 -6.82
N LEU A 62 -16.41 8.05 -7.05
CA LEU A 62 -17.06 8.67 -8.21
C LEU A 62 -16.01 9.30 -9.11
N ASN A 63 -16.20 9.22 -10.43
CA ASN A 63 -15.38 9.94 -11.38
C ASN A 63 -15.85 11.42 -11.51
N LYS A 64 -15.22 12.19 -12.38
CA LYS A 64 -15.58 13.60 -12.62
C LYS A 64 -17.01 13.81 -13.11
N GLU A 65 -17.56 12.83 -13.81
CA GLU A 65 -18.94 12.84 -14.30
C GLU A 65 -19.96 12.39 -13.23
N GLY A 66 -19.50 12.12 -12.02
CA GLY A 66 -20.35 11.68 -10.92
C GLY A 66 -20.80 10.21 -11.00
N LYS A 67 -20.18 9.41 -11.86
CA LYS A 67 -20.49 7.99 -11.99
C LYS A 67 -19.75 7.16 -10.96
N VAL A 68 -20.40 6.13 -10.41
CA VAL A 68 -19.79 5.18 -9.48
C VAL A 68 -18.79 4.30 -10.23
N VAL A 69 -17.51 4.44 -9.92
CA VAL A 69 -16.44 3.66 -10.54
C VAL A 69 -15.84 2.64 -9.61
N GLY A 70 -15.92 2.86 -8.30
CA GLY A 70 -15.34 1.99 -7.30
C GLY A 70 -16.19 1.85 -6.04
N PHE A 71 -15.84 0.84 -5.25
CA PHE A 71 -16.55 0.48 -4.02
C PHE A 71 -15.56 -0.14 -3.03
N PHE A 72 -15.77 0.11 -1.75
CA PHE A 72 -15.07 -0.58 -0.66
C PHE A 72 -15.86 -0.45 0.63
N VAL A 73 -15.56 -1.34 1.58
CA VAL A 73 -16.12 -1.32 2.92
C VAL A 73 -15.00 -1.11 3.93
N LEU A 74 -15.21 -0.19 4.87
CA LEU A 74 -14.33 0.01 6.03
C LEU A 74 -14.98 -0.67 7.24
N HIS A 75 -14.23 -1.56 7.89
CA HIS A 75 -14.71 -2.37 9.00
C HIS A 75 -13.87 -2.09 10.25
N ARG A 76 -14.45 -1.36 11.20
CA ARG A 76 -13.77 -1.03 12.46
C ARG A 76 -13.67 -2.24 13.36
N TYR A 77 -12.57 -2.37 14.08
CA TYR A 77 -12.30 -3.41 15.08
C TYR A 77 -12.26 -4.84 14.54
N TYR A 78 -12.28 -5.02 13.24
CA TYR A 78 -12.27 -6.36 12.67
C TYR A 78 -10.92 -7.03 12.89
N GLN A 79 -10.95 -8.25 13.42
CA GLN A 79 -9.76 -9.08 13.63
C GLN A 79 -9.80 -10.24 12.65
N HIS A 80 -8.96 -10.17 11.63
CA HIS A 80 -8.88 -11.23 10.62
C HIS A 80 -8.21 -12.47 11.22
N GLU A 81 -8.84 -13.64 11.06
CA GLU A 81 -8.34 -14.90 11.60
C GLU A 81 -6.92 -15.22 11.10
N GLY A 82 -6.05 -15.58 12.04
CA GLY A 82 -4.67 -15.96 11.74
C GLY A 82 -3.68 -14.80 11.72
N TYR A 83 -4.13 -13.58 12.02
CA TYR A 83 -3.26 -12.41 12.13
C TYR A 83 -3.38 -11.76 13.51
N ASP A 84 -2.28 -11.22 13.99
CA ASP A 84 -2.23 -10.44 15.22
C ASP A 84 -2.26 -8.96 14.85
N THR A 85 -3.44 -8.35 14.98
CA THR A 85 -3.64 -6.93 14.64
C THR A 85 -4.05 -6.14 15.89
N PRO A 86 -3.75 -4.83 15.95
CA PRO A 86 -4.24 -3.98 17.02
C PRO A 86 -5.77 -3.98 17.10
N ASN A 87 -6.33 -3.87 18.32
CA ASN A 87 -7.78 -3.83 18.50
C ASN A 87 -8.40 -2.61 17.82
N ASN A 88 -7.70 -1.47 17.85
CA ASN A 88 -8.18 -0.19 17.33
C ASN A 88 -7.76 -0.01 15.86
N VAL A 89 -8.28 -0.87 15.00
CA VAL A 89 -7.89 -0.99 13.61
C VAL A 89 -9.10 -0.84 12.68
N VAL A 90 -8.86 -0.32 11.49
CA VAL A 90 -9.81 -0.32 10.37
C VAL A 90 -9.33 -1.31 9.32
N TYR A 91 -10.20 -2.24 8.97
CA TYR A 91 -9.98 -3.21 7.90
C TYR A 91 -10.68 -2.76 6.63
N VAL A 92 -9.95 -2.80 5.52
CA VAL A 92 -10.50 -2.50 4.18
C VAL A 92 -10.90 -3.81 3.52
N ARG A 93 -12.15 -3.93 3.14
CA ARG A 93 -12.67 -5.12 2.47
C ARG A 93 -13.50 -4.78 1.26
N SER A 94 -13.64 -5.75 0.36
CA SER A 94 -14.49 -5.63 -0.83
C SER A 94 -14.11 -4.45 -1.75
N LEU A 95 -12.83 -4.10 -1.78
CA LEU A 95 -12.32 -3.05 -2.65
C LEU A 95 -12.38 -3.52 -4.09
N SER A 96 -13.08 -2.78 -4.94
CA SER A 96 -13.21 -3.12 -6.35
C SER A 96 -13.45 -1.88 -7.22
N VAL A 97 -13.04 -1.99 -8.48
CA VAL A 97 -13.33 -1.03 -9.54
C VAL A 97 -14.22 -1.75 -10.57
N ASN A 98 -15.34 -1.13 -10.94
CA ASN A 98 -16.24 -1.67 -11.95
C ASN A 98 -15.44 -1.93 -13.24
N GLU A 99 -15.62 -3.13 -13.83
CA GLU A 99 -14.90 -3.55 -15.03
C GLU A 99 -14.92 -2.51 -16.15
N LYS A 100 -16.06 -1.84 -16.32
CA LYS A 100 -16.23 -0.77 -17.34
C LYS A 100 -15.29 0.41 -17.16
N PHE A 101 -14.78 0.63 -15.96
CA PHE A 101 -13.93 1.76 -15.61
C PHE A 101 -12.49 1.36 -15.28
N GLN A 102 -12.13 0.10 -15.48
CA GLN A 102 -10.77 -0.37 -15.27
C GLN A 102 -9.82 0.15 -16.34
N GLY A 103 -8.52 0.17 -16.03
CA GLY A 103 -7.50 0.71 -16.92
C GLY A 103 -7.34 2.23 -16.89
N HIS A 104 -8.05 2.94 -16.01
CA HIS A 104 -7.97 4.39 -15.84
C HIS A 104 -7.22 4.84 -14.57
N GLY A 105 -6.67 3.89 -13.80
CA GLY A 105 -5.95 4.18 -12.56
C GLY A 105 -6.83 4.46 -11.34
N TYR A 106 -8.12 4.23 -11.40
CA TYR A 106 -9.03 4.50 -10.27
C TYR A 106 -8.70 3.68 -9.03
N GLY A 107 -8.36 2.40 -9.18
CA GLY A 107 -7.98 1.55 -8.06
C GLY A 107 -6.76 2.07 -7.32
N THR A 108 -5.73 2.46 -8.03
CA THR A 108 -4.52 3.07 -7.47
C THR A 108 -4.84 4.37 -6.74
N LYS A 109 -5.65 5.24 -7.36
CA LYS A 109 -6.05 6.53 -6.75
C LYS A 109 -6.85 6.31 -5.47
N MET A 110 -7.82 5.38 -5.49
CA MET A 110 -8.59 5.03 -4.30
C MET A 110 -7.67 4.63 -3.14
N MET A 111 -6.68 3.76 -3.40
CA MET A 111 -5.74 3.31 -2.38
C MET A 111 -4.82 4.43 -1.89
N MET A 112 -4.36 5.30 -2.79
CA MET A 112 -3.47 6.40 -2.42
C MET A 112 -4.16 7.44 -1.54
N PHE A 113 -5.43 7.68 -1.74
CA PHE A 113 -6.20 8.67 -0.96
C PHE A 113 -6.95 8.06 0.23
N LEU A 114 -6.98 6.73 0.31
CA LEU A 114 -7.67 6.02 1.38
C LEU A 114 -7.22 6.42 2.79
N PRO A 115 -5.92 6.58 3.09
CA PRO A 115 -5.49 6.98 4.44
C PRO A 115 -6.09 8.32 4.89
N GLU A 116 -6.09 9.33 4.04
CA GLU A 116 -6.68 10.64 4.35
C GLU A 116 -8.18 10.54 4.57
N TYR A 117 -8.87 9.75 3.73
CA TYR A 117 -10.29 9.52 3.86
C TYR A 117 -10.65 8.81 5.18
N VAL A 118 -9.89 7.77 5.53
CA VAL A 118 -10.10 7.02 6.79
C VAL A 118 -9.86 7.93 8.01
N GLN A 119 -8.84 8.76 8.00
CA GLN A 119 -8.58 9.70 9.08
C GLN A 119 -9.72 10.72 9.24
N ALA A 120 -10.33 11.14 8.14
CA ALA A 120 -11.48 12.04 8.20
C ALA A 120 -12.73 11.36 8.78
N LEU A 121 -12.96 10.10 8.43
CA LEU A 121 -14.08 9.31 8.95
C LEU A 121 -13.88 8.87 10.40
N PHE A 122 -12.68 8.43 10.73
CA PHE A 122 -12.34 7.80 12.01
C PHE A 122 -11.07 8.44 12.59
N PRO A 123 -11.15 9.70 13.08
CA PRO A 123 -9.96 10.42 13.54
C PRO A 123 -9.21 9.77 14.71
N ASP A 124 -9.88 8.88 15.45
CA ASP A 124 -9.29 8.18 16.61
C ASP A 124 -8.60 6.87 16.23
N PHE A 125 -8.69 6.44 14.97
CA PHE A 125 -8.03 5.23 14.49
C PHE A 125 -6.69 5.58 13.86
N THR A 126 -5.66 4.77 14.17
CA THR A 126 -4.31 4.98 13.65
C THR A 126 -3.80 3.82 12.81
N HIS A 127 -4.54 2.71 12.75
CA HIS A 127 -4.13 1.49 12.07
C HIS A 127 -5.12 1.13 10.97
N LEU A 128 -4.57 0.88 9.78
CA LEU A 128 -5.33 0.49 8.60
C LEU A 128 -4.69 -0.77 7.99
N TYR A 129 -5.48 -1.78 7.68
CA TYR A 129 -4.94 -2.97 7.05
C TYR A 129 -5.91 -3.61 6.06
N LEU A 130 -5.35 -4.46 5.21
CA LEU A 130 -6.12 -5.29 4.29
C LEU A 130 -5.37 -6.60 4.05
N VAL A 131 -6.09 -7.57 3.55
CA VAL A 131 -5.55 -8.89 3.22
C VAL A 131 -5.78 -9.14 1.73
N VAL A 132 -4.80 -9.72 1.08
CA VAL A 132 -4.82 -10.00 -0.35
C VAL A 132 -4.29 -11.39 -0.64
N ASP A 133 -4.85 -12.06 -1.64
CA ASP A 133 -4.33 -13.33 -2.11
C ASP A 133 -2.89 -13.18 -2.63
N ALA A 134 -2.05 -14.15 -2.27
CA ALA A 134 -0.63 -14.10 -2.63
C ALA A 134 -0.37 -14.20 -4.15
N GLU A 135 -1.31 -14.71 -4.93
CA GLU A 135 -1.17 -14.76 -6.39
C GLU A 135 -1.56 -13.44 -7.07
N ASN A 136 -2.22 -12.54 -6.34
CA ASN A 136 -2.65 -11.24 -6.87
C ASN A 136 -1.55 -10.18 -6.77
N GLN A 137 -0.45 -10.39 -7.50
CA GLN A 137 0.71 -9.48 -7.46
C GLN A 137 0.40 -8.07 -7.96
N SER A 138 -0.54 -7.92 -8.87
CA SER A 138 -0.95 -6.59 -9.33
C SER A 138 -1.52 -5.75 -8.19
N ALA A 139 -2.26 -6.37 -7.29
CA ALA A 139 -2.75 -5.72 -6.08
C ALA A 139 -1.61 -5.36 -5.12
N TRP A 140 -0.61 -6.23 -4.95
CA TRP A 140 0.56 -5.91 -4.13
C TRP A 140 1.21 -4.60 -4.58
N ASN A 141 1.39 -4.45 -5.89
CA ASN A 141 2.02 -3.26 -6.46
C ASN A 141 1.22 -1.98 -6.16
N VAL A 142 -0.11 -2.07 -6.25
CA VAL A 142 -1.01 -0.95 -5.92
C VAL A 142 -0.88 -0.57 -4.44
N TYR A 143 -0.90 -1.55 -3.55
CA TYR A 143 -0.85 -1.31 -2.10
C TYR A 143 0.50 -0.75 -1.66
N GLU A 144 1.60 -1.31 -2.15
CA GLU A 144 2.94 -0.83 -1.83
C GLU A 144 3.14 0.60 -2.35
N ARG A 145 2.64 0.91 -3.54
CA ARG A 145 2.68 2.27 -4.07
C ARG A 145 1.88 3.27 -3.20
N ALA A 146 0.78 2.83 -2.63
CA ALA A 146 -0.04 3.64 -1.74
C ALA A 146 0.56 3.80 -0.33
N GLY A 147 1.69 3.16 -0.05
CA GLY A 147 2.40 3.26 1.22
C GLY A 147 2.11 2.15 2.21
N PHE A 148 1.32 1.16 1.83
CA PHE A 148 1.10 -0.03 2.67
C PHE A 148 2.32 -0.93 2.65
N MET A 149 2.56 -1.62 3.76
CA MET A 149 3.67 -2.55 3.89
C MET A 149 3.17 -3.98 4.06
N HIS A 150 3.79 -4.91 3.36
CA HIS A 150 3.60 -6.33 3.64
C HIS A 150 4.22 -6.65 5.00
N THR A 151 3.40 -7.07 5.96
CA THR A 151 3.83 -7.33 7.35
C THR A 151 3.68 -8.77 7.78
N ALA A 152 2.83 -9.54 7.12
CA ALA A 152 2.61 -10.95 7.47
C ALA A 152 2.14 -11.73 6.25
N THR A 153 2.47 -13.01 6.23
CA THR A 153 2.00 -13.98 5.24
C THR A 153 1.36 -15.15 5.97
N LYS A 154 0.14 -15.48 5.57
CA LYS A 154 -0.57 -16.65 6.07
C LYS A 154 -0.51 -17.72 4.98
N GLU A 155 0.02 -18.90 5.33
CA GLU A 155 0.23 -19.99 4.36
C GLU A 155 -1.07 -20.58 3.83
N GLU A 156 -2.10 -20.66 4.67
CA GLU A 156 -3.38 -21.25 4.34
C GLU A 156 -4.52 -20.26 4.58
N GLY A 157 -4.89 -19.52 3.55
CA GLY A 157 -6.09 -18.68 3.50
C GLY A 157 -7.24 -19.40 2.80
N PRO A 158 -8.38 -18.72 2.56
CA PRO A 158 -9.56 -19.32 1.92
C PRO A 158 -9.30 -19.90 0.54
N ILE A 159 -8.37 -19.32 -0.22
CA ILE A 159 -8.03 -19.77 -1.57
C ILE A 159 -6.51 -20.03 -1.74
N GLY A 160 -5.77 -20.13 -0.64
CA GLY A 160 -4.35 -20.37 -0.63
C GLY A 160 -3.60 -19.36 0.24
N LYS A 161 -2.32 -19.17 -0.07
CA LYS A 161 -1.47 -18.22 0.66
C LYS A 161 -1.98 -16.79 0.49
N GLU A 162 -1.95 -16.02 1.57
CA GLU A 162 -2.38 -14.62 1.54
C GLU A 162 -1.43 -13.71 2.30
N ARG A 163 -1.43 -12.43 1.93
CA ARG A 163 -0.60 -11.40 2.53
C ARG A 163 -1.44 -10.38 3.28
N LEU A 164 -0.97 -9.98 4.45
CA LEU A 164 -1.48 -8.82 5.16
C LEU A 164 -0.66 -7.58 4.81
N TYR A 165 -1.33 -6.54 4.37
CA TYR A 165 -0.76 -5.21 4.15
C TYR A 165 -1.28 -4.24 5.20
N TYR A 166 -0.37 -3.46 5.76
CA TYR A 166 -0.62 -2.58 6.89
C TYR A 166 -0.12 -1.16 6.61
N LEU A 167 -0.85 -0.18 7.13
CA LEU A 167 -0.44 1.22 7.12
C LEU A 167 -0.71 1.84 8.48
N ASP A 168 0.31 2.48 9.06
CA ASP A 168 0.14 3.38 10.18
C ASP A 168 -0.31 4.74 9.64
N LEU A 169 -1.50 5.19 10.06
CA LEU A 169 -2.09 6.44 9.57
C LEU A 169 -1.32 7.68 10.05
N ASP A 170 -0.52 7.55 11.11
CA ASP A 170 0.35 8.62 11.58
C ASP A 170 1.67 8.71 10.79
N SER A 171 1.96 7.72 9.94
CA SER A 171 3.17 7.71 9.14
C SER A 171 3.12 8.76 8.02
N LYS A 172 4.30 9.29 7.68
CA LYS A 172 4.43 10.19 6.54
C LYS A 172 4.57 9.37 5.26
N HIS A 173 3.61 9.53 4.35
CA HIS A 173 3.69 8.93 3.03
C HIS A 173 3.62 10.01 1.95
N VAL A 174 4.62 10.02 1.07
CA VAL A 174 4.69 10.99 -0.03
C VAL A 174 4.12 10.33 -1.28
N SER A 175 2.85 10.58 -1.56
CA SER A 175 2.12 9.96 -2.68
C SER A 175 2.64 10.40 -4.05
N SER A 176 3.23 11.60 -4.14
CA SER A 176 3.81 12.14 -5.36
C SER A 176 5.23 11.62 -5.66
N LEU A 177 5.79 10.78 -4.78
CA LEU A 177 7.13 10.21 -4.98
C LEU A 177 7.10 9.13 -6.06
N ARG A 178 8.08 9.19 -6.95
CA ARG A 178 8.31 8.19 -8.00
C ARG A 178 9.74 7.71 -7.96
N LEU A 179 9.92 6.41 -8.22
CA LEU A 179 11.22 5.78 -8.41
C LEU A 179 11.45 5.62 -9.91
N LYS A 180 12.58 6.13 -10.39
CA LYS A 180 12.92 6.10 -11.81
C LYS A 180 14.38 5.70 -11.99
N GLU A 181 14.67 4.91 -13.02
CA GLU A 181 16.04 4.53 -13.35
C GLU A 181 16.93 5.77 -13.52
N GLY A 182 18.09 5.74 -12.88
CA GLY A 182 19.10 6.79 -12.98
C GLY A 182 19.95 6.61 -14.24
N GLU A 183 20.58 7.70 -14.68
CA GLU A 183 21.38 7.74 -15.91
C GLU A 183 22.77 7.10 -15.76
N VAL A 184 23.23 6.87 -14.53
CA VAL A 184 24.60 6.38 -14.29
C VAL A 184 24.58 4.95 -13.79
N THR A 185 25.11 4.04 -14.60
CA THR A 185 25.48 2.69 -14.19
C THR A 185 26.98 2.61 -14.11
N TYR A 186 27.53 2.27 -12.92
CA TYR A 186 28.98 2.13 -12.75
C TYR A 186 29.48 0.76 -13.25
N ASN A 187 28.66 -0.26 -13.16
CA ASN A 187 28.87 -1.58 -13.72
C ASN A 187 27.52 -2.32 -13.77
N ASP A 188 27.49 -3.52 -14.33
CA ASP A 188 26.24 -4.30 -14.51
C ASP A 188 25.57 -4.70 -13.19
N ASP A 189 26.30 -4.71 -12.07
CA ASP A 189 25.79 -5.12 -10.77
C ASP A 189 25.31 -3.94 -9.91
N ILE A 190 25.66 -2.70 -10.26
CA ILE A 190 25.30 -1.50 -9.51
C ILE A 190 24.26 -0.70 -10.28
N HIS A 191 23.12 -0.47 -9.63
CA HIS A 191 22.00 0.25 -10.20
C HIS A 191 21.68 1.48 -9.35
N VAL A 192 21.45 2.61 -10.00
CA VAL A 192 21.04 3.84 -9.32
C VAL A 192 19.60 4.14 -9.69
N ILE A 193 18.78 4.40 -8.66
CA ILE A 193 17.38 4.78 -8.80
C ILE A 193 17.24 6.23 -8.32
N ASN A 194 16.73 7.10 -9.18
CA ASN A 194 16.41 8.46 -8.80
C ASN A 194 15.06 8.52 -8.07
N LEU A 195 15.01 9.32 -7.02
CA LEU A 195 13.79 9.63 -6.29
C LEU A 195 13.28 10.98 -6.79
N LEU A 196 12.07 10.97 -7.37
CA LEU A 196 11.44 12.15 -7.94
C LEU A 196 10.17 12.50 -7.16
N LYS A 197 10.07 13.75 -6.72
CA LYS A 197 8.87 14.32 -6.13
C LYS A 197 8.40 15.45 -7.04
N ASP A 198 7.18 15.32 -7.59
CA ASP A 198 6.66 16.28 -8.58
C ASP A 198 7.66 16.51 -9.73
N ASP A 199 8.24 15.43 -10.24
CA ASP A 199 9.24 15.40 -11.33
C ASP A 199 10.59 16.06 -11.00
N VAL A 200 10.82 16.45 -9.75
CA VAL A 200 12.09 17.00 -9.28
C VAL A 200 12.87 15.95 -8.50
N LYS A 201 14.14 15.77 -8.85
CA LYS A 201 15.01 14.83 -8.13
C LYS A 201 15.25 15.32 -6.70
N VAL A 202 14.86 14.49 -5.73
CA VAL A 202 15.00 14.77 -4.29
C VAL A 202 15.98 13.83 -3.60
N GLY A 203 16.49 12.84 -4.31
CA GLY A 203 17.44 11.88 -3.76
C GLY A 203 17.68 10.72 -4.71
N PHE A 204 18.35 9.69 -4.20
CA PHE A 204 18.62 8.47 -4.95
C PHE A 204 18.77 7.26 -4.02
N ILE A 205 18.62 6.08 -4.59
CA ILE A 205 18.97 4.80 -3.98
C ILE A 205 20.01 4.14 -4.87
N ALA A 206 21.08 3.62 -4.28
CA ALA A 206 22.06 2.78 -4.96
C ALA A 206 21.85 1.32 -4.55
N LEU A 207 21.77 0.44 -5.52
CA LEU A 207 21.52 -0.98 -5.35
C LEU A 207 22.68 -1.77 -5.92
N GLU A 208 23.05 -2.87 -5.25
CA GLU A 208 24.01 -3.82 -5.72
C GLU A 208 23.38 -5.21 -5.77
N GLN A 209 23.34 -5.81 -6.96
CA GLN A 209 22.79 -7.14 -7.16
C GLN A 209 23.80 -8.22 -6.81
N ASN A 210 23.38 -9.21 -6.05
CA ASN A 210 24.16 -10.39 -5.70
C ASN A 210 23.23 -11.62 -5.71
N ASP A 211 23.27 -12.39 -6.81
CA ASP A 211 22.36 -13.50 -7.05
C ASP A 211 20.88 -13.10 -6.93
N ASN A 212 20.14 -13.70 -5.99
CA ASN A 212 18.73 -13.42 -5.75
C ASN A 212 18.50 -12.30 -4.72
N LYS A 213 19.56 -11.61 -4.29
CA LYS A 213 19.50 -10.51 -3.32
C LYS A 213 19.82 -9.19 -3.99
N MET A 214 19.10 -8.16 -3.57
CA MET A 214 19.42 -6.79 -3.93
C MET A 214 19.80 -6.03 -2.66
N ASN A 215 21.08 -5.65 -2.57
CA ASN A 215 21.58 -4.89 -1.44
C ASN A 215 21.39 -3.40 -1.68
N ILE A 216 20.79 -2.71 -0.73
CA ILE A 216 20.67 -1.25 -0.73
C ILE A 216 21.98 -0.71 -0.14
N SER A 217 22.88 -0.26 -1.01
CA SER A 217 24.21 0.23 -0.59
C SER A 217 24.19 1.70 -0.17
N ALA A 218 23.21 2.46 -0.64
CA ALA A 218 23.02 3.85 -0.23
C ALA A 218 21.58 4.28 -0.42
N ILE A 219 21.09 5.12 0.47
CA ILE A 219 19.87 5.90 0.29
C ILE A 219 20.17 7.32 0.74
N GLU A 220 20.00 8.27 -0.16
CA GLU A 220 20.28 9.68 0.07
C GLU A 220 19.08 10.53 -0.29
N VAL A 221 18.70 11.41 0.63
CA VAL A 221 17.68 12.43 0.40
C VAL A 221 18.34 13.80 0.50
N ASN A 222 18.07 14.67 -0.46
CA ASN A 222 18.60 16.03 -0.46
C ASN A 222 18.29 16.72 0.88
N LYS A 223 19.25 17.46 1.42
CA LYS A 223 19.16 18.07 2.74
C LYS A 223 17.86 18.87 2.94
N LYS A 224 17.45 19.65 1.94
CA LYS A 224 16.22 20.46 1.99
C LYS A 224 14.93 19.65 2.01
N ASN A 225 15.00 18.36 1.64
CA ASN A 225 13.83 17.46 1.53
C ASN A 225 13.78 16.41 2.64
N ARG A 226 14.68 16.49 3.63
CA ARG A 226 14.72 15.55 4.75
C ARG A 226 13.55 15.78 5.72
N ASN A 227 13.20 14.74 6.47
CA ASN A 227 12.12 14.72 7.46
C ASN A 227 10.71 14.90 6.86
N GLU A 228 10.55 14.69 5.55
CA GLU A 228 9.26 14.72 4.85
C GLU A 228 8.68 13.31 4.62
N GLY A 229 9.41 12.25 4.99
CA GLY A 229 8.99 10.86 4.77
C GLY A 229 9.39 10.29 3.41
N ILE A 230 10.34 10.91 2.71
CA ILE A 230 10.77 10.47 1.37
C ILE A 230 11.46 9.12 1.42
N ALA A 231 12.42 8.93 2.35
CA ALA A 231 13.14 7.66 2.47
C ALA A 231 12.21 6.50 2.81
N GLU A 232 11.28 6.68 3.75
CA GLU A 232 10.29 5.67 4.10
C GLU A 232 9.38 5.35 2.90
N SER A 233 8.88 6.36 2.21
CA SER A 233 8.03 6.18 1.02
C SER A 233 8.77 5.45 -0.09
N ALA A 234 10.05 5.77 -0.29
CA ALA A 234 10.89 5.11 -1.27
C ALA A 234 11.07 3.61 -0.93
N LEU A 235 11.38 3.30 0.32
CA LEU A 235 11.56 1.90 0.74
C LEU A 235 10.26 1.08 0.66
N ARG A 236 9.10 1.70 0.83
CA ARG A 236 7.80 1.05 0.66
C ARG A 236 7.47 0.75 -0.81
N GLN A 237 7.93 1.59 -1.72
CA GLN A 237 7.72 1.41 -3.17
C GLN A 237 8.81 0.54 -3.82
N LEU A 238 9.95 0.38 -3.18
CA LEU A 238 11.10 -0.32 -3.74
C LEU A 238 10.80 -1.78 -4.13
N PRO A 239 10.08 -2.59 -3.33
CA PRO A 239 9.74 -3.96 -3.73
C PRO A 239 9.02 -4.03 -5.07
N THR A 240 8.04 -3.16 -5.30
CA THR A 240 7.32 -3.06 -6.57
C THR A 240 8.27 -2.72 -7.73
N TYR A 241 9.16 -1.74 -7.52
CA TYR A 241 10.15 -1.36 -8.53
C TYR A 241 11.06 -2.54 -8.88
N ILE A 242 11.58 -3.23 -7.87
CA ILE A 242 12.48 -4.38 -8.08
C ILE A 242 11.77 -5.51 -8.83
N ARG A 243 10.55 -5.87 -8.44
CA ARG A 243 9.79 -6.92 -9.15
C ARG A 243 9.50 -6.59 -10.61
N LYS A 244 9.35 -5.32 -10.95
CA LYS A 244 9.07 -4.87 -12.32
C LYS A 244 10.33 -4.76 -13.19
N GLN A 245 11.48 -4.44 -12.59
CA GLN A 245 12.69 -4.11 -13.33
C GLN A 245 13.73 -5.24 -13.33
N PHE A 246 13.65 -6.16 -12.39
CA PHE A 246 14.62 -7.24 -12.23
C PHE A 246 13.91 -8.58 -12.13
N GLU A 247 14.54 -9.61 -12.66
CA GLU A 247 14.08 -10.98 -12.53
C GLU A 247 14.77 -11.65 -11.33
N ASP A 248 14.07 -12.62 -10.71
CA ASP A 248 14.62 -13.53 -9.71
C ASP A 248 15.21 -12.89 -8.43
N ILE A 249 14.81 -11.67 -8.10
CA ILE A 249 15.19 -11.06 -6.82
C ILE A 249 14.13 -11.42 -5.76
N GLU A 250 14.58 -12.08 -4.70
CA GLU A 250 13.71 -12.54 -3.62
C GLU A 250 13.85 -11.69 -2.35
N VAL A 251 15.05 -11.10 -2.14
CA VAL A 251 15.39 -10.45 -0.88
C VAL A 251 16.00 -9.08 -1.13
N LEU A 252 15.54 -8.09 -0.39
CA LEU A 252 16.22 -6.80 -0.21
C LEU A 252 17.05 -6.87 1.07
N SER A 253 18.26 -6.32 1.05
CA SER A 253 19.13 -6.24 2.23
C SER A 253 19.69 -4.85 2.43
N ILE A 254 19.91 -4.49 3.69
CA ILE A 254 20.59 -3.26 4.09
C ILE A 254 21.56 -3.64 5.21
N THR A 255 22.83 -3.24 5.09
CA THR A 255 23.80 -3.38 6.16
C THR A 255 24.19 -2.00 6.69
N LEU A 256 23.97 -1.78 8.00
CA LEU A 256 24.32 -0.55 8.68
C LEU A 256 25.61 -0.77 9.47
N TYR A 257 26.64 0.00 9.15
CA TYR A 257 27.95 -0.08 9.82
C TYR A 257 28.12 1.00 10.88
N GLY A 258 28.79 0.63 11.97
CA GLY A 258 29.13 1.55 13.03
C GLY A 258 27.93 2.13 13.78
N GLU A 259 28.00 3.41 14.09
CA GLU A 259 26.99 4.11 14.88
C GLU A 259 25.84 4.71 14.06
N ARG A 260 25.53 4.16 12.87
CA ARG A 260 24.41 4.63 12.05
C ARG A 260 23.06 4.23 12.63
N ASN A 261 22.89 4.48 13.92
CA ASN A 261 21.66 4.16 14.65
C ASN A 261 20.44 4.96 14.15
N GLU A 262 20.67 6.11 13.53
CA GLU A 262 19.61 6.94 12.94
C GLU A 262 18.89 6.26 11.77
N LEU A 263 19.53 5.29 11.11
CA LEU A 263 18.92 4.55 10.00
C LEU A 263 18.19 3.28 10.46
N LYS A 264 18.40 2.81 11.70
CA LYS A 264 17.68 1.65 12.23
C LYS A 264 16.17 1.86 12.28
N PRO A 265 15.64 2.99 12.77
CA PRO A 265 14.18 3.23 12.74
C PRO A 265 13.62 3.20 11.32
N LEU A 266 14.34 3.71 10.34
CA LEU A 266 13.94 3.67 8.94
C LEU A 266 13.78 2.23 8.46
N CYS A 267 14.75 1.35 8.75
CA CYS A 267 14.68 -0.06 8.38
C CYS A 267 13.51 -0.77 9.06
N LEU A 268 13.34 -0.57 10.36
CA LEU A 268 12.27 -1.20 11.14
C LEU A 268 10.89 -0.71 10.70
N ASN A 269 10.74 0.60 10.47
CA ASN A 269 9.48 1.21 10.01
C ASN A 269 9.13 0.84 8.56
N SER A 270 10.10 0.34 7.80
CA SER A 270 9.91 -0.16 6.45
C SER A 270 9.80 -1.68 6.39
N ASN A 271 9.62 -2.30 7.55
CA ASN A 271 9.43 -3.74 7.75
C ASN A 271 10.60 -4.62 7.29
N PHE A 272 11.82 -4.12 7.47
CA PHE A 272 13.02 -4.95 7.42
C PHE A 272 13.24 -5.61 8.77
N VAL A 273 13.75 -6.82 8.76
CA VAL A 273 14.06 -7.61 9.97
C VAL A 273 15.56 -7.69 10.15
N ALA A 274 16.05 -7.40 11.36
CA ALA A 274 17.44 -7.57 11.71
C ALA A 274 17.77 -9.07 11.77
N ILE A 275 18.65 -9.54 10.90
CA ILE A 275 19.03 -10.96 10.82
C ILE A 275 20.41 -11.23 11.39
N GLU A 276 21.23 -10.23 11.54
CA GLU A 276 22.56 -10.34 12.12
C GLU A 276 22.95 -9.02 12.78
N GLU A 277 23.38 -9.11 14.03
CA GLU A 277 23.89 -7.97 14.79
C GLU A 277 25.26 -8.31 15.35
N THR A 278 26.26 -7.47 15.05
CA THR A 278 27.61 -7.54 15.59
C THR A 278 27.97 -6.19 16.19
N GLU A 279 29.16 -6.09 16.81
CA GLU A 279 29.68 -4.80 17.29
C GLU A 279 29.93 -3.81 16.14
N ASP A 280 30.19 -4.31 14.94
CA ASP A 280 30.59 -3.51 13.78
C ASP A 280 29.44 -3.17 12.85
N TYR A 281 28.39 -4.02 12.77
CA TYR A 281 27.29 -3.81 11.85
C TYR A 281 26.00 -4.50 12.28
N THR A 282 24.88 -4.04 11.69
CA THR A 282 23.59 -4.73 11.72
C THR A 282 23.13 -4.93 10.28
N ARG A 283 22.77 -6.18 9.94
CA ARG A 283 22.23 -6.52 8.63
C ARG A 283 20.73 -6.77 8.71
N PHE A 284 19.98 -6.07 7.87
CA PHE A 284 18.55 -6.18 7.74
C PHE A 284 18.17 -6.83 6.42
N GLU A 285 17.12 -7.63 6.43
CA GLU A 285 16.55 -8.22 5.22
C GLU A 285 15.04 -8.07 5.16
N LYS A 286 14.51 -8.06 3.94
CA LYS A 286 13.08 -8.09 3.66
C LYS A 286 12.82 -8.97 2.44
N TYR A 287 11.96 -9.97 2.62
CA TYR A 287 11.50 -10.80 1.51
C TYR A 287 10.44 -10.06 0.72
N ILE A 288 10.57 -10.01 -0.60
CA ILE A 288 9.68 -9.23 -1.48
C ILE A 288 8.77 -10.08 -2.37
N ASN A 289 9.00 -11.40 -2.45
CA ASN A 289 8.21 -12.32 -3.27
C ASN A 289 7.50 -13.41 -2.47
N TYR A 290 7.59 -13.37 -1.17
CA TYR A 290 6.93 -14.32 -0.29
C TYR A 290 5.65 -13.73 0.29
#